data_cb5ba9fcd48e3b2bfac82e507de865e2
#
_entry.id   cb5ba9fcd48e3b2bfac82e507de865e2
#
_cell.length_a   1.000
_cell.length_b   1.000
_cell.length_c   1.000
_cell.angle_alpha   90.00
_cell.angle_beta   90.00
_cell.angle_gamma   90.00
#
_symmetry.space_group_name_H-M   'P 1'
#
loop_
_entity.id
_entity.type
_entity.pdbx_description
1 polymer ?
#
loop_
_entity_poly.entity_id
_entity_poly.type
_entity_poly.pdbx_seq_one_letter_code
_entity_poly.pdbx_strand_id
1 'polypeptide(L)'
;MPADPVLVLPGVDISTGTIRFTGSVRIDGDIGQQMTVQADGDIIVRGTIDGGLVQAGGQIQVTGGVIGHAQVQAQGDIQAKFAEASVLKSGAALDIRTYAMDCTLQALQTITIGQAAPRNGRLIGGSATALLMLTTPILGSDAASLTHLCVGTHPEFEERCSALQQTLQKHETTLSSLRKILANLTEEGDPRGLLPKGQTSLAQAQEAHASLVAQREALQAQRALARQA
;
A
#
# COMPACT_ATOMS: atom_id res chain seq x y z
N MET A 1 28.70 6.54 -22.89
CA MET A 1 27.33 6.02 -22.66
C MET A 1 26.39 7.07 -23.21
N PRO A 2 25.36 6.74 -23.99
CA PRO A 2 24.37 7.72 -24.37
C PRO A 2 23.71 8.20 -23.07
N ALA A 3 23.57 9.51 -22.91
CA ALA A 3 22.84 10.07 -21.79
C ALA A 3 21.36 9.66 -21.91
N ASP A 4 20.79 9.13 -20.83
CA ASP A 4 19.36 8.78 -20.83
C ASP A 4 18.54 10.03 -21.12
N PRO A 5 17.57 9.95 -22.03
CA PRO A 5 16.76 11.11 -22.39
C PRO A 5 15.99 11.63 -21.18
N VAL A 6 15.95 12.96 -21.02
CA VAL A 6 15.23 13.63 -19.93
C VAL A 6 14.12 14.49 -20.51
N LEU A 7 12.88 14.18 -20.13
CA LEU A 7 11.71 15.02 -20.42
C LEU A 7 11.54 16.07 -19.33
N VAL A 8 11.45 17.34 -19.72
CA VAL A 8 11.23 18.46 -18.77
C VAL A 8 9.87 19.09 -19.02
N LEU A 9 9.09 19.20 -17.94
CA LEU A 9 7.73 19.74 -17.98
C LEU A 9 7.55 20.83 -16.92
N PRO A 10 6.79 21.90 -17.21
CA PRO A 10 6.52 22.96 -16.24
C PRO A 10 5.56 22.51 -15.11
N GLY A 11 4.72 21.53 -15.36
CA GLY A 11 3.74 20.96 -14.45
C GLY A 11 2.93 19.88 -15.16
N VAL A 12 2.10 19.14 -14.43
CA VAL A 12 1.20 18.11 -14.99
C VAL A 12 -0.21 18.36 -14.51
N ASP A 13 -1.07 18.70 -15.44
CA ASP A 13 -2.47 19.04 -15.21
C ASP A 13 -3.40 18.33 -16.23
N ILE A 14 -4.68 18.65 -16.19
CA ILE A 14 -5.70 18.07 -17.09
C ILE A 14 -5.34 18.29 -18.58
N SER A 15 -4.64 19.39 -18.90
CA SER A 15 -4.23 19.69 -20.28
C SER A 15 -3.07 18.84 -20.75
N THR A 16 -2.21 18.43 -19.83
CA THR A 16 -1.05 17.55 -20.11
C THR A 16 -1.43 16.07 -20.21
N GLY A 17 -2.42 15.65 -19.42
CA GLY A 17 -2.92 14.27 -19.39
C GLY A 17 -1.94 13.27 -18.79
N THR A 18 -1.97 12.02 -19.30
CA THR A 18 -1.10 10.93 -18.86
C THR A 18 0.24 10.99 -19.55
N ILE A 19 1.33 10.97 -18.78
CA ILE A 19 2.70 10.96 -19.27
C ILE A 19 3.30 9.57 -19.12
N ARG A 20 3.86 9.04 -20.20
CA ARG A 20 4.68 7.81 -20.20
C ARG A 20 5.95 8.07 -20.98
N PHE A 21 7.09 7.84 -20.33
CA PHE A 21 8.40 8.15 -20.91
C PHE A 21 9.45 7.08 -20.61
N THR A 22 10.24 6.69 -21.60
CA THR A 22 11.25 5.64 -21.47
C THR A 22 12.59 6.13 -20.88
N GLY A 23 12.66 7.36 -20.41
CA GLY A 23 13.84 7.96 -19.75
C GLY A 23 13.45 8.57 -18.42
N SER A 24 14.17 9.59 -17.99
CA SER A 24 13.90 10.33 -16.77
C SER A 24 12.96 11.52 -17.01
N VAL A 25 12.14 11.86 -16.04
CA VAL A 25 11.18 12.96 -16.12
C VAL A 25 11.47 14.00 -15.04
N ARG A 26 11.56 15.26 -15.44
CA ARG A 26 11.67 16.39 -14.51
C ARG A 26 10.44 17.29 -14.65
N ILE A 27 9.76 17.54 -13.54
CA ILE A 27 8.59 18.41 -13.45
C ILE A 27 8.95 19.58 -12.55
N ASP A 28 8.99 20.79 -13.12
CA ASP A 28 9.40 21.99 -12.39
C ASP A 28 8.26 22.58 -11.51
N GLY A 29 7.02 22.14 -11.70
CA GLY A 29 5.82 22.48 -10.93
C GLY A 29 5.18 21.29 -10.23
N ASP A 30 3.86 21.37 -10.10
CA ASP A 30 3.04 20.38 -9.39
C ASP A 30 2.48 19.31 -10.32
N ILE A 31 2.08 18.18 -9.72
CA ILE A 31 1.27 17.14 -10.37
C ILE A 31 -0.12 17.22 -9.78
N GLY A 32 -1.11 17.51 -10.61
CA GLY A 32 -2.52 17.66 -10.22
C GLY A 32 -3.22 16.33 -9.99
N GLN A 33 -4.46 16.44 -9.50
CA GLN A 33 -5.31 15.29 -9.16
C GLN A 33 -5.61 14.42 -10.38
N GLN A 34 -5.65 13.09 -10.17
CA GLN A 34 -5.95 12.08 -11.19
C GLN A 34 -4.96 12.04 -12.37
N MET A 35 -3.84 12.74 -12.27
CA MET A 35 -2.79 12.70 -13.29
C MET A 35 -1.91 11.47 -13.11
N THR A 36 -1.42 10.91 -14.24
CA THR A 36 -0.55 9.75 -14.22
C THR A 36 0.79 10.10 -14.87
N VAL A 37 1.88 9.86 -14.16
CA VAL A 37 3.25 10.03 -14.65
C VAL A 37 4.00 8.71 -14.49
N GLN A 38 4.47 8.15 -15.60
CA GLN A 38 5.25 6.91 -15.62
C GLN A 38 6.57 7.17 -16.36
N ALA A 39 7.68 6.79 -15.73
CA ALA A 39 9.01 6.86 -16.29
C ALA A 39 9.79 5.57 -16.04
N ASP A 40 10.56 5.11 -17.01
CA ASP A 40 11.47 3.97 -16.82
C ASP A 40 12.72 4.37 -16.02
N GLY A 41 13.10 5.64 -16.06
CA GLY A 41 14.18 6.25 -15.28
C GLY A 41 13.70 6.94 -14.00
N ASP A 42 14.38 8.03 -13.64
CA ASP A 42 14.10 8.81 -12.44
C ASP A 42 12.99 9.84 -12.67
N ILE A 43 12.25 10.16 -11.60
CA ILE A 43 11.27 11.25 -11.60
C ILE A 43 11.67 12.30 -10.57
N ILE A 44 11.81 13.54 -11.01
CA ILE A 44 12.10 14.69 -10.14
C ILE A 44 10.93 15.67 -10.22
N VAL A 45 10.25 15.89 -9.09
CA VAL A 45 9.15 16.86 -8.97
C VAL A 45 9.58 17.97 -8.03
N ARG A 46 9.65 19.21 -8.53
CA ARG A 46 10.03 20.37 -7.71
C ARG A 46 8.86 20.92 -6.90
N GLY A 47 7.66 20.64 -7.32
CA GLY A 47 6.42 21.00 -6.62
C GLY A 47 5.89 19.89 -5.74
N THR A 48 4.56 19.83 -5.65
CA THR A 48 3.76 18.91 -4.83
C THR A 48 3.03 17.92 -5.74
N ILE A 49 2.83 16.70 -5.25
CA ILE A 49 1.98 15.69 -5.89
C ILE A 49 0.64 15.70 -5.15
N ASP A 50 -0.44 16.11 -5.82
CA ASP A 50 -1.80 16.16 -5.27
C ASP A 50 -2.69 15.11 -5.96
N GLY A 51 -2.93 13.98 -5.30
CA GLY A 51 -3.87 12.96 -5.77
C GLY A 51 -3.51 12.25 -7.09
N GLY A 52 -2.26 12.31 -7.54
CA GLY A 52 -1.76 11.70 -8.77
C GLY A 52 -1.20 10.30 -8.58
N LEU A 53 -1.02 9.57 -9.70
CA LEU A 53 -0.29 8.30 -9.77
C LEU A 53 1.09 8.55 -10.38
N VAL A 54 2.17 8.31 -9.63
CA VAL A 54 3.55 8.51 -10.08
C VAL A 54 4.32 7.20 -9.95
N GLN A 55 4.87 6.72 -11.05
CA GLN A 55 5.62 5.46 -11.10
C GLN A 55 6.97 5.67 -11.79
N ALA A 56 8.06 5.27 -11.13
CA ALA A 56 9.41 5.33 -11.66
C ALA A 56 10.11 3.97 -11.60
N GLY A 57 10.82 3.63 -12.65
CA GLY A 57 11.76 2.51 -12.66
C GLY A 57 13.05 2.81 -11.89
N GLY A 58 13.40 4.09 -11.69
CA GLY A 58 14.50 4.60 -10.87
C GLY A 58 13.99 5.14 -9.53
N GLN A 59 14.58 6.27 -9.10
CA GLN A 59 14.24 6.99 -7.90
C GLN A 59 13.16 8.06 -8.14
N ILE A 60 12.45 8.45 -7.08
CA ILE A 60 11.53 9.58 -7.10
C ILE A 60 11.96 10.61 -6.07
N GLN A 61 12.19 11.84 -6.53
CA GLN A 61 12.51 12.97 -5.67
C GLN A 61 11.42 14.05 -5.75
N VAL A 62 10.75 14.32 -4.62
CA VAL A 62 9.72 15.35 -4.50
C VAL A 62 10.22 16.44 -3.55
N THR A 63 10.44 17.65 -4.07
CA THR A 63 10.91 18.78 -3.25
C THR A 63 9.78 19.32 -2.35
N GLY A 64 8.55 19.24 -2.81
CA GLY A 64 7.34 19.52 -2.04
C GLY A 64 6.80 18.30 -1.29
N GLY A 65 5.48 18.27 -1.11
CA GLY A 65 4.78 17.19 -0.43
C GLY A 65 4.11 16.19 -1.37
N VAL A 66 3.61 15.11 -0.77
CA VAL A 66 2.76 14.13 -1.42
C VAL A 66 1.44 14.11 -0.66
N ILE A 67 0.35 14.54 -1.27
CA ILE A 67 -0.95 14.76 -0.63
C ILE A 67 -2.10 14.21 -1.46
N GLY A 68 -3.33 14.28 -0.92
CA GLY A 68 -4.55 14.11 -1.72
C GLY A 68 -4.79 12.68 -2.21
N HIS A 69 -4.43 11.66 -1.43
CA HIS A 69 -4.51 10.24 -1.80
C HIS A 69 -3.61 9.87 -2.99
N ALA A 70 -2.51 10.57 -3.17
CA ALA A 70 -1.53 10.27 -4.21
C ALA A 70 -0.92 8.89 -4.00
N GLN A 71 -0.61 8.24 -5.13
CA GLN A 71 0.07 6.95 -5.16
C GLN A 71 1.44 7.14 -5.83
N VAL A 72 2.49 6.93 -5.06
CA VAL A 72 3.88 7.11 -5.52
C VAL A 72 4.61 5.78 -5.38
N GLN A 73 5.14 5.28 -6.49
CA GLN A 73 5.85 4.01 -6.54
C GLN A 73 7.17 4.16 -7.28
N ALA A 74 8.28 3.77 -6.64
CA ALA A 74 9.62 3.72 -7.24
C ALA A 74 10.24 2.34 -7.06
N GLN A 75 11.04 1.91 -8.02
CA GLN A 75 11.91 0.74 -7.81
C GLN A 75 13.15 1.10 -6.99
N GLY A 76 13.60 2.35 -7.05
CA GLY A 76 14.65 2.92 -6.21
C GLY A 76 14.12 3.65 -4.99
N ASP A 77 14.87 4.66 -4.56
CA ASP A 77 14.55 5.49 -3.39
C ASP A 77 13.39 6.45 -3.67
N ILE A 78 12.63 6.75 -2.62
CA ILE A 78 11.66 7.86 -2.62
C ILE A 78 12.08 8.90 -1.60
N GLN A 79 12.18 10.15 -2.03
CA GLN A 79 12.42 11.29 -1.15
C GLN A 79 11.29 12.31 -1.29
N ALA A 80 10.70 12.71 -0.16
CA ALA A 80 9.68 13.75 -0.11
C ALA A 80 9.90 14.68 1.10
N LYS A 81 9.39 15.92 1.02
CA LYS A 81 9.47 16.83 2.16
C LYS A 81 8.49 16.41 3.26
N PHE A 82 7.25 16.13 2.88
CA PHE A 82 6.20 15.61 3.77
C PHE A 82 5.22 14.73 3.00
N ALA A 83 4.41 13.96 3.71
CA ALA A 83 3.37 13.14 3.10
C ALA A 83 2.08 13.18 3.95
N GLU A 84 0.91 13.30 3.29
CA GLU A 84 -0.40 13.30 3.93
C GLU A 84 -1.39 12.44 3.11
N ALA A 85 -2.13 11.58 3.81
CA ALA A 85 -3.20 10.76 3.24
C ALA A 85 -2.81 10.09 1.90
N SER A 86 -1.60 9.54 1.81
CA SER A 86 -1.02 9.05 0.55
C SER A 86 -0.36 7.70 0.70
N VAL A 87 -0.12 7.04 -0.44
CA VAL A 87 0.53 5.72 -0.51
C VAL A 87 1.89 5.87 -1.19
N LEU A 88 2.97 5.54 -0.46
CA LEU A 88 4.34 5.58 -0.96
C LEU A 88 4.96 4.19 -0.88
N LYS A 89 5.40 3.66 -2.02
CA LYS A 89 6.03 2.35 -2.14
C LYS A 89 7.42 2.48 -2.77
N SER A 90 8.46 2.19 -1.99
CA SER A 90 9.86 2.23 -2.44
C SER A 90 10.45 0.82 -2.52
N GLY A 91 11.15 0.54 -3.60
CA GLY A 91 11.97 -0.66 -3.77
C GLY A 91 13.30 -0.62 -3.01
N ALA A 92 13.65 0.52 -2.39
CA ALA A 92 14.85 0.68 -1.57
C ALA A 92 14.54 1.49 -0.30
N ALA A 93 15.05 2.71 -0.17
CA ALA A 93 14.81 3.57 0.99
C ALA A 93 13.68 4.59 0.75
N LEU A 94 12.95 4.92 1.80
CA LEU A 94 11.94 5.97 1.82
C LEU A 94 12.34 7.04 2.83
N ASP A 95 12.59 8.27 2.36
CA ASP A 95 12.98 9.40 3.19
C ASP A 95 11.92 10.51 3.14
N ILE A 96 11.30 10.79 4.29
CA ILE A 96 10.37 11.90 4.48
C ILE A 96 11.01 12.92 5.42
N ARG A 97 11.39 14.06 4.90
CA ARG A 97 12.23 15.03 5.61
C ARG A 97 11.59 15.62 6.86
N THR A 98 10.26 15.78 6.89
CA THR A 98 9.57 16.43 8.01
C THR A 98 8.57 15.50 8.69
N TYR A 99 7.41 15.21 8.11
CA TYR A 99 6.37 14.41 8.75
C TYR A 99 5.58 13.56 7.75
N ALA A 100 4.98 12.49 8.25
CA ALA A 100 3.99 11.67 7.52
C ALA A 100 2.73 11.53 8.37
N MET A 101 1.55 11.77 7.74
CA MET A 101 0.25 11.72 8.40
C MET A 101 -0.73 10.88 7.58
N ASP A 102 -1.35 9.88 8.23
CA ASP A 102 -2.36 8.97 7.63
C ASP A 102 -1.91 8.35 6.31
N CYS A 103 -0.62 8.00 6.22
CA CYS A 103 0.01 7.45 5.03
C CYS A 103 0.17 5.93 5.11
N THR A 104 0.20 5.28 3.94
CA THR A 104 0.68 3.92 3.79
C THR A 104 2.10 3.96 3.22
N LEU A 105 3.09 3.66 4.05
CA LEU A 105 4.51 3.71 3.70
C LEU A 105 5.08 2.31 3.62
N GLN A 106 5.74 2.00 2.52
CA GLN A 106 6.38 0.70 2.30
C GLN A 106 7.77 0.90 1.73
N ALA A 107 8.77 0.25 2.33
CA ALA A 107 10.14 0.25 1.82
C ALA A 107 10.78 -1.13 1.94
N LEU A 108 11.52 -1.54 0.91
CA LEU A 108 12.28 -2.80 0.94
C LEU A 108 13.55 -2.72 1.79
N GLN A 109 13.96 -1.51 2.21
CA GLN A 109 15.12 -1.33 3.08
C GLN A 109 14.74 -0.52 4.32
N THR A 110 14.77 0.78 4.24
CA THR A 110 14.61 1.66 5.40
C THR A 110 13.55 2.72 5.17
N ILE A 111 12.86 3.11 6.25
CA ILE A 111 12.00 4.29 6.30
C ILE A 111 12.61 5.27 7.28
N THR A 112 12.90 6.49 6.82
CA THR A 112 13.41 7.58 7.65
C THR A 112 12.44 8.76 7.58
N ILE A 113 11.97 9.22 8.73
CA ILE A 113 11.03 10.33 8.83
C ILE A 113 11.61 11.39 9.76
N GLY A 114 11.52 12.67 9.37
CA GLY A 114 11.87 13.78 10.24
C GLY A 114 13.36 14.09 10.32
N GLN A 115 14.19 13.60 9.40
CA GLN A 115 15.63 13.86 9.39
C GLN A 115 15.95 15.37 9.33
N ALA A 116 15.18 16.14 8.58
CA ALA A 116 15.33 17.60 8.50
C ALA A 116 14.63 18.35 9.65
N ALA A 117 13.87 17.65 10.50
CA ALA A 117 13.09 18.22 11.58
C ALA A 117 13.20 17.38 12.87
N PRO A 118 14.39 17.25 13.49
CA PRO A 118 14.63 16.30 14.59
C PRO A 118 13.73 16.54 15.84
N ARG A 119 13.20 17.75 16.00
CA ARG A 119 12.31 18.10 17.12
C ARG A 119 10.82 17.98 16.80
N ASN A 120 10.46 18.03 15.52
CA ASN A 120 9.06 18.10 15.08
C ASN A 120 8.71 17.00 14.06
N GLY A 121 9.70 16.21 13.62
CA GLY A 121 9.48 15.10 12.71
C GLY A 121 8.59 14.05 13.35
N ARG A 122 7.50 13.66 12.67
CA ARG A 122 6.51 12.77 13.26
C ARG A 122 5.88 11.83 12.24
N LEU A 123 5.54 10.64 12.70
CA LEU A 123 4.69 9.69 12.00
C LEU A 123 3.39 9.55 12.78
N ILE A 124 2.27 9.92 12.16
CA ILE A 124 0.95 9.93 12.80
C ILE A 124 -0.04 9.17 11.92
N GLY A 125 -0.71 8.18 12.48
CA GLY A 125 -1.74 7.41 11.76
C GLY A 125 -1.18 6.57 10.61
N GLY A 126 -2.06 5.82 9.94
CA GLY A 126 -1.72 4.99 8.79
C GLY A 126 -0.85 3.77 9.12
N SER A 127 -0.07 3.33 8.15
CA SER A 127 0.79 2.14 8.27
C SER A 127 2.18 2.37 7.67
N ALA A 128 3.22 1.85 8.33
CA ALA A 128 4.59 1.89 7.83
C ALA A 128 5.24 0.52 7.94
N THR A 129 5.70 -0.01 6.80
CA THR A 129 6.34 -1.33 6.70
C THR A 129 7.73 -1.18 6.09
N ALA A 130 8.75 -1.60 6.83
CA ALA A 130 10.15 -1.59 6.38
C ALA A 130 10.80 -2.95 6.62
N LEU A 131 11.66 -3.38 5.71
CA LEU A 131 12.37 -4.66 5.89
C LEU A 131 13.48 -4.55 6.94
N LEU A 132 14.27 -3.48 6.93
CA LEU A 132 15.46 -3.37 7.79
C LEU A 132 15.23 -2.43 8.99
N MET A 133 14.79 -1.20 8.76
CA MET A 133 14.74 -0.19 9.82
C MET A 133 13.68 0.88 9.54
N LEU A 134 13.06 1.35 10.62
CA LEU A 134 12.20 2.53 10.60
C LEU A 134 12.69 3.51 11.68
N THR A 135 12.95 4.76 11.26
CA THR A 135 13.43 5.82 12.13
C THR A 135 12.50 7.02 12.08
N THR A 136 12.01 7.45 13.23
CA THR A 136 11.19 8.67 13.38
C THR A 136 11.45 9.30 14.75
N PRO A 137 11.58 10.62 14.87
CA PRO A 137 11.75 11.29 16.17
C PRO A 137 10.51 11.16 17.05
N ILE A 138 9.31 11.29 16.47
CA ILE A 138 8.04 11.22 17.21
C ILE A 138 7.11 10.24 16.50
N LEU A 139 6.53 9.31 17.27
CA LEU A 139 5.57 8.34 16.81
C LEU A 139 4.21 8.58 17.45
N GLY A 140 3.16 8.70 16.62
CA GLY A 140 1.79 8.93 17.08
C GLY A 140 1.49 10.38 17.43
N SER A 141 0.28 10.60 17.93
CA SER A 141 -0.20 11.89 18.44
C SER A 141 -1.18 11.66 19.58
N ASP A 142 -1.42 12.71 20.37
CA ASP A 142 -2.41 12.71 21.46
C ASP A 142 -3.87 12.58 20.95
N ALA A 143 -4.08 12.75 19.62
CA ALA A 143 -5.40 12.66 18.98
C ALA A 143 -5.88 11.23 18.70
N ALA A 144 -5.24 10.20 19.29
CA ALA A 144 -5.62 8.78 19.19
C ALA A 144 -5.66 8.19 17.77
N SER A 145 -4.93 8.75 16.81
CA SER A 145 -4.78 8.14 15.48
C SER A 145 -3.96 6.85 15.57
N LEU A 146 -4.54 5.74 15.14
CA LEU A 146 -3.86 4.44 15.19
C LEU A 146 -2.76 4.38 14.14
N THR A 147 -1.52 4.09 14.56
CA THR A 147 -0.37 3.92 13.68
C THR A 147 0.08 2.46 13.71
N HIS A 148 0.08 1.80 12.56
CA HIS A 148 0.54 0.42 12.41
C HIS A 148 1.98 0.39 11.93
N LEU A 149 2.87 -0.28 12.68
CA LEU A 149 4.27 -0.43 12.30
C LEU A 149 4.63 -1.90 12.12
N CYS A 150 5.35 -2.18 11.03
CA CYS A 150 5.90 -3.50 10.77
C CYS A 150 7.35 -3.36 10.31
N VAL A 151 8.29 -3.96 11.04
CA VAL A 151 9.70 -3.97 10.69
C VAL A 151 10.23 -5.41 10.69
N GLY A 152 11.12 -5.72 9.79
CA GLY A 152 11.66 -7.07 9.63
C GLY A 152 10.76 -7.98 8.79
N THR A 153 9.86 -7.44 7.98
CA THR A 153 8.99 -8.21 7.10
C THR A 153 8.94 -7.56 5.72
N HIS A 154 9.03 -8.38 4.68
CA HIS A 154 8.90 -7.90 3.32
C HIS A 154 7.47 -7.37 3.07
N PRO A 155 7.29 -6.16 2.56
CA PRO A 155 5.98 -5.52 2.41
C PRO A 155 4.97 -6.35 1.62
N GLU A 156 5.40 -7.05 0.56
CA GLU A 156 4.52 -7.91 -0.22
C GLU A 156 3.91 -9.07 0.60
N PHE A 157 4.66 -9.62 1.56
CA PHE A 157 4.11 -10.65 2.44
C PHE A 157 3.02 -10.10 3.36
N GLU A 158 3.19 -8.89 3.87
CA GLU A 158 2.17 -8.25 4.70
C GLU A 158 0.90 -7.92 3.90
N GLU A 159 1.03 -7.41 2.68
CA GLU A 159 -0.12 -7.18 1.80
C GLU A 159 -0.87 -8.49 1.50
N ARG A 160 -0.14 -9.56 1.16
CA ARG A 160 -0.74 -10.88 0.88
C ARG A 160 -1.40 -11.48 2.12
N CYS A 161 -0.78 -11.37 3.29
CA CYS A 161 -1.38 -11.82 4.56
C CYS A 161 -2.65 -11.05 4.88
N SER A 162 -2.64 -9.73 4.73
CA SER A 162 -3.81 -8.87 4.97
C SER A 162 -4.95 -9.16 4.01
N ALA A 163 -4.68 -9.31 2.71
CA ALA A 163 -5.66 -9.66 1.71
C ALA A 163 -6.31 -11.04 1.96
N LEU A 164 -5.49 -12.05 2.31
CA LEU A 164 -5.99 -13.37 2.68
C LEU A 164 -6.85 -13.33 3.95
N GLN A 165 -6.46 -12.55 4.95
CA GLN A 165 -7.21 -12.41 6.19
C GLN A 165 -8.58 -11.78 5.97
N GLN A 166 -8.66 -10.74 5.13
CA GLN A 166 -9.95 -10.14 4.73
C GLN A 166 -10.83 -11.12 3.96
N THR A 167 -10.24 -11.91 3.07
CA THR A 167 -10.97 -12.92 2.30
C THR A 167 -11.49 -14.03 3.22
N LEU A 168 -10.69 -14.52 4.15
CA LEU A 168 -11.10 -15.50 5.16
C LEU A 168 -12.28 -14.99 6.00
N GLN A 169 -12.22 -13.74 6.46
CA GLN A 169 -13.30 -13.14 7.25
C GLN A 169 -14.61 -13.04 6.46
N LYS A 170 -14.54 -12.71 5.17
CA LYS A 170 -15.72 -12.73 4.28
C LYS A 170 -16.29 -14.14 4.13
N HIS A 171 -15.45 -15.15 3.96
CA HIS A 171 -15.88 -16.54 3.87
C HIS A 171 -16.51 -17.05 5.18
N GLU A 172 -15.95 -16.70 6.33
CA GLU A 172 -16.52 -17.03 7.65
C GLU A 172 -17.92 -16.43 7.83
N THR A 173 -18.12 -15.17 7.45
CA THR A 173 -19.46 -14.54 7.50
C THR A 173 -20.45 -15.21 6.56
N THR A 174 -20.02 -15.60 5.35
CA THR A 174 -20.85 -16.32 4.39
C THR A 174 -21.22 -17.71 4.90
N LEU A 175 -20.26 -18.47 5.45
CA LEU A 175 -20.50 -19.78 6.06
C LEU A 175 -21.49 -19.69 7.23
N SER A 176 -21.35 -18.69 8.09
CA SER A 176 -22.27 -18.47 9.21
C SER A 176 -23.70 -18.18 8.74
N SER A 177 -23.84 -17.39 7.69
CA SER A 177 -25.14 -17.06 7.09
C SER A 177 -25.78 -18.28 6.44
N LEU A 178 -25.02 -19.06 5.67
CA LEU A 178 -25.52 -20.30 5.06
C LEU A 178 -25.97 -21.33 6.12
N ARG A 179 -25.20 -21.48 7.20
CA ARG A 179 -25.59 -22.38 8.31
C ARG A 179 -26.90 -21.94 8.96
N LYS A 180 -27.10 -20.64 9.18
CA LYS A 180 -28.37 -20.12 9.76
C LYS A 180 -29.54 -20.37 8.82
N ILE A 181 -29.37 -20.12 7.51
CA ILE A 181 -30.42 -20.37 6.52
C ILE A 181 -30.81 -21.86 6.48
N LEU A 182 -29.81 -22.74 6.47
CA LEU A 182 -30.06 -24.19 6.48
C LEU A 182 -30.75 -24.67 7.77
N ALA A 183 -30.38 -24.13 8.93
CA ALA A 183 -31.01 -24.43 10.18
C ALA A 183 -32.52 -24.06 10.16
N ASN A 184 -32.82 -22.84 9.70
CA ASN A 184 -34.21 -22.37 9.59
C ASN A 184 -35.04 -23.25 8.61
N LEU A 185 -34.47 -23.63 7.46
CA LEU A 185 -35.14 -24.52 6.49
C LEU A 185 -35.36 -25.93 7.05
N THR A 186 -34.48 -26.38 7.94
CA THR A 186 -34.65 -27.69 8.61
C THR A 186 -35.74 -27.64 9.66
N GLU A 187 -35.91 -26.55 10.40
CA GLU A 187 -36.91 -26.38 11.46
C GLU A 187 -38.28 -26.03 10.89
N GLU A 188 -38.38 -25.19 9.88
CA GLU A 188 -39.63 -24.70 9.29
C GLU A 188 -40.17 -25.61 8.16
N GLY A 189 -39.42 -26.62 7.74
CA GLY A 189 -39.67 -27.44 6.54
C GLY A 189 -39.12 -26.80 5.29
N ASP A 190 -38.96 -27.60 4.23
CA ASP A 190 -38.40 -27.16 2.93
C ASP A 190 -39.48 -27.16 1.83
N PRO A 191 -40.39 -26.18 1.81
CA PRO A 191 -41.52 -26.14 0.83
C PRO A 191 -41.09 -25.96 -0.61
N ARG A 192 -39.81 -25.57 -0.84
CA ARG A 192 -39.26 -25.29 -2.17
C ARG A 192 -38.17 -26.28 -2.61
N GLY A 193 -37.85 -27.30 -1.82
CA GLY A 193 -36.80 -28.26 -2.11
C GLY A 193 -35.39 -27.61 -2.17
N LEU A 194 -35.10 -26.63 -1.32
CA LEU A 194 -33.84 -25.86 -1.32
C LEU A 194 -32.74 -26.51 -0.48
N LEU A 195 -33.09 -27.40 0.46
CA LEU A 195 -32.14 -28.08 1.36
C LEU A 195 -30.98 -28.77 0.63
N PRO A 196 -31.17 -29.58 -0.42
CA PRO A 196 -30.05 -30.23 -1.11
C PRO A 196 -29.12 -29.25 -1.75
N LYS A 197 -29.66 -28.17 -2.39
CA LYS A 197 -28.86 -27.11 -2.99
C LYS A 197 -28.07 -26.32 -1.94
N GLY A 198 -28.71 -26.00 -0.83
CA GLY A 198 -28.08 -25.30 0.29
C GLY A 198 -26.95 -26.11 0.92
N GLN A 199 -27.10 -27.40 1.09
CA GLN A 199 -26.06 -28.31 1.59
C GLN A 199 -24.86 -28.39 0.62
N THR A 200 -25.11 -28.48 -0.69
CA THR A 200 -24.05 -28.45 -1.70
C THR A 200 -23.29 -27.11 -1.67
N SER A 201 -23.99 -25.98 -1.58
CA SER A 201 -23.37 -24.66 -1.47
C SER A 201 -22.56 -24.51 -0.18
N LEU A 202 -23.01 -25.06 0.93
CA LEU A 202 -22.26 -25.07 2.20
C LEU A 202 -20.99 -25.89 2.08
N ALA A 203 -21.06 -27.09 1.48
CA ALA A 203 -19.89 -27.95 1.28
C ALA A 203 -18.83 -27.25 0.41
N GLN A 204 -19.23 -26.65 -0.70
CA GLN A 204 -18.32 -25.88 -1.57
C GLN A 204 -17.70 -24.68 -0.84
N ALA A 205 -18.49 -23.95 -0.04
CA ALA A 205 -17.97 -22.83 0.73
C ALA A 205 -16.99 -23.28 1.85
N GLN A 206 -17.22 -24.45 2.45
CA GLN A 206 -16.30 -25.04 3.43
C GLN A 206 -14.98 -25.48 2.80
N GLU A 207 -15.02 -26.08 1.61
CA GLU A 207 -13.81 -26.49 0.87
C GLU A 207 -12.98 -25.26 0.46
N ALA A 208 -13.63 -24.22 -0.06
CA ALA A 208 -12.96 -22.96 -0.38
C ALA A 208 -12.34 -22.30 0.85
N HIS A 209 -13.02 -22.29 1.98
CA HIS A 209 -12.48 -21.78 3.24
C HIS A 209 -11.27 -22.58 3.71
N ALA A 210 -11.33 -23.91 3.67
CA ALA A 210 -10.20 -24.77 4.03
C ALA A 210 -8.96 -24.52 3.15
N SER A 211 -9.14 -24.35 1.84
CA SER A 211 -8.08 -23.98 0.91
C SER A 211 -7.42 -22.64 1.28
N LEU A 212 -8.22 -21.62 1.62
CA LEU A 212 -7.70 -20.31 2.03
C LEU A 212 -6.94 -20.37 3.37
N VAL A 213 -7.40 -21.18 4.31
CA VAL A 213 -6.69 -21.42 5.59
C VAL A 213 -5.32 -22.05 5.32
N ALA A 214 -5.25 -23.07 4.47
CA ALA A 214 -4.00 -23.70 4.09
C ALA A 214 -3.04 -22.72 3.39
N GLN A 215 -3.54 -21.86 2.52
CA GLN A 215 -2.74 -20.80 1.88
C GLN A 215 -2.18 -19.80 2.90
N ARG A 216 -2.98 -19.42 3.90
CA ARG A 216 -2.53 -18.52 4.98
C ARG A 216 -1.40 -19.16 5.79
N GLU A 217 -1.55 -20.42 6.16
CA GLU A 217 -0.54 -21.17 6.92
C GLU A 217 0.77 -21.29 6.14
N ALA A 218 0.69 -21.63 4.84
CA ALA A 218 1.86 -21.70 3.97
C ALA A 218 2.58 -20.34 3.87
N LEU A 219 1.85 -19.25 3.72
CA LEU A 219 2.40 -17.90 3.66
C LEU A 219 3.04 -17.49 5.00
N GLN A 220 2.43 -17.84 6.13
CA GLN A 220 3.00 -17.60 7.46
C GLN A 220 4.30 -18.39 7.69
N ALA A 221 4.37 -19.64 7.21
CA ALA A 221 5.58 -20.44 7.26
C ALA A 221 6.71 -19.82 6.40
N GLN A 222 6.39 -19.35 5.19
CA GLN A 222 7.35 -18.63 4.35
C GLN A 222 7.87 -17.36 5.03
N ARG A 223 6.98 -16.59 5.69
CA ARG A 223 7.34 -15.40 6.46
C ARG A 223 8.30 -15.74 7.61
N ALA A 224 8.05 -16.84 8.31
CA ALA A 224 8.91 -17.27 9.42
C ALA A 224 10.32 -17.67 8.93
N LEU A 225 10.42 -18.36 7.80
CA LEU A 225 11.69 -18.70 7.17
C LEU A 225 12.46 -17.45 6.69
N ALA A 226 11.79 -16.51 6.07
CA ALA A 226 12.40 -15.26 5.61
C ALA A 226 12.92 -14.34 6.73
N ARG A 227 12.46 -14.55 7.99
CA ARG A 227 12.97 -13.82 9.17
C ARG A 227 14.22 -14.44 9.77
N GLN A 228 14.54 -15.69 9.42
CA GLN A 228 15.70 -16.42 9.94
C GLN A 228 16.92 -16.36 9.01
N ALA A 229 16.73 -15.92 7.78
CA ALA A 229 17.78 -15.70 6.77
C ALA A 229 18.28 -14.24 6.79
#